data_04a0f5053208aa00c4602b1bff6d6d36
#
_entry.id   04a0f5053208aa00c4602b1bff6d6d36
#
_cell.length_a   1.000
_cell.length_b   1.000
_cell.length_c   1.000
_cell.angle_alpha   90.00
_cell.angle_beta   90.00
_cell.angle_gamma   90.00
#
_symmetry.space_group_name_H-M   'P 1'
#
loop_
_entity.id
_entity.type
_entity.pdbx_description
1 polymer ?
#
loop_
_entity_poly.entity_id
_entity_poly.type
_entity_poly.pdbx_seq_one_letter_code
_entity_poly.pdbx_strand_id
1 'polypeptide(L)'
;MKKSKLYTRTGDRGMTNMADGARVSKGSEDIEAYGTIDELNCNIGYLVSLLPSNREIVSELEHIQTTLFEIGNQLTQTPSSANPNMNANGTSLSENTGCIINHPDNQHNYTPDVSRLELLIDETDAELPELRSFILPGGTPASAYAHVCRAVCRRLERCLVRLSDRRPVPHVVIIYVNRLSDYLFILARKLNFIDKIPEKTIAKTCR
;
A
#
# COMPACT_ATOMS: atom_id res chain seq x y z
N MET A 1 2.54 32.27 -22.76
CA MET A 1 2.71 30.86 -22.35
C MET A 1 1.47 30.39 -21.60
N LYS A 2 0.91 29.22 -21.96
CA LYS A 2 -0.24 28.65 -21.26
C LYS A 2 0.26 28.08 -19.93
N LYS A 3 -0.33 28.52 -18.79
CA LYS A 3 0.04 28.05 -17.46
C LYS A 3 -0.28 26.55 -17.34
N SER A 4 0.64 25.75 -16.78
CA SER A 4 0.39 24.34 -16.46
C SER A 4 -0.77 24.20 -15.46
N LYS A 5 -1.61 23.17 -15.66
CA LYS A 5 -2.67 22.80 -14.71
C LYS A 5 -2.16 21.92 -13.57
N LEU A 6 -0.89 21.50 -13.61
CA LEU A 6 -0.30 20.59 -12.60
C LEU A 6 -0.11 21.24 -11.23
N TYR A 7 -0.04 22.55 -11.17
CA TYR A 7 0.10 23.25 -9.90
C TYR A 7 -0.92 24.39 -9.76
N THR A 8 -1.59 24.41 -8.62
CA THR A 8 -2.60 25.44 -8.27
C THR A 8 -2.08 26.46 -7.28
N ARG A 9 -0.93 26.18 -6.62
CA ARG A 9 -0.34 26.96 -5.51
C ARG A 9 -1.21 27.00 -4.25
N THR A 10 -2.33 26.28 -4.20
CA THR A 10 -3.21 26.26 -3.02
C THR A 10 -2.61 25.50 -1.85
N GLY A 11 -1.63 24.62 -2.12
CA GLY A 11 -0.93 23.82 -1.14
C GLY A 11 0.32 24.44 -0.52
N ASP A 12 0.76 25.65 -0.94
CA ASP A 12 2.04 26.25 -0.55
C ASP A 12 2.10 26.63 0.93
N ARG A 13 0.95 26.70 1.61
CA ARG A 13 0.83 26.98 3.05
C ARG A 13 0.71 25.73 3.91
N GLY A 14 1.13 24.55 3.41
CA GLY A 14 1.10 23.29 4.16
C GLY A 14 -0.28 22.65 4.29
N MET A 15 -1.26 23.12 3.51
CA MET A 15 -2.61 22.54 3.48
C MET A 15 -2.86 21.79 2.18
N THR A 16 -3.73 20.77 2.23
CA THR A 16 -4.20 20.03 1.05
C THR A 16 -5.69 19.73 1.17
N ASN A 17 -6.31 19.32 0.06
CA ASN A 17 -7.70 18.88 0.06
C ASN A 17 -7.73 17.35 0.07
N MET A 18 -8.66 16.79 0.86
CA MET A 18 -9.08 15.40 0.78
C MET A 18 -10.03 15.21 -0.42
N ALA A 19 -10.35 13.95 -0.76
CA ALA A 19 -11.23 13.63 -1.88
C ALA A 19 -12.67 14.19 -1.71
N ASP A 20 -13.13 14.30 -0.46
CA ASP A 20 -14.42 14.91 -0.08
C ASP A 20 -14.39 16.44 -0.09
N GLY A 21 -13.25 17.06 -0.44
CA GLY A 21 -13.05 18.50 -0.44
C GLY A 21 -12.67 19.11 0.90
N ALA A 22 -12.60 18.33 1.98
CA ALA A 22 -12.12 18.81 3.28
C ALA A 22 -10.68 19.29 3.19
N ARG A 23 -10.39 20.44 3.80
CA ARG A 23 -9.05 21.00 3.80
C ARG A 23 -8.30 20.62 5.07
N VAL A 24 -7.21 19.87 4.91
CA VAL A 24 -6.44 19.33 6.01
C VAL A 24 -4.96 19.75 5.94
N SER A 25 -4.27 19.65 7.07
CA SER A 25 -2.83 19.86 7.12
C SER A 25 -2.10 18.73 6.38
N LYS A 26 -1.08 19.06 5.61
CA LYS A 26 -0.17 18.06 5.02
C LYS A 26 0.59 17.23 6.06
N GLY A 27 0.68 17.71 7.30
CA GLY A 27 1.26 16.98 8.43
C GLY A 27 0.25 16.17 9.24
N SER A 28 -1.00 15.98 8.77
CA SER A 28 -1.99 15.14 9.46
C SER A 28 -1.68 13.66 9.26
N GLU A 29 -2.17 12.82 10.19
CA GLU A 29 -2.01 11.37 10.12
C GLU A 29 -2.72 10.76 8.88
N ASP A 30 -3.79 11.37 8.41
CA ASP A 30 -4.47 10.99 7.16
C ASP A 30 -3.52 11.14 5.96
N ILE A 31 -2.86 12.29 5.86
CA ILE A 31 -1.93 12.55 4.75
C ILE A 31 -0.65 11.73 4.90
N GLU A 32 -0.18 11.48 6.12
CA GLU A 32 0.96 10.58 6.38
C GLU A 32 0.65 9.14 5.93
N ALA A 33 -0.53 8.61 6.27
CA ALA A 33 -0.95 7.28 5.85
C ALA A 33 -1.08 7.20 4.32
N TYR A 34 -1.80 8.15 3.70
CA TYR A 34 -1.96 8.22 2.26
C TYR A 34 -0.62 8.36 1.53
N GLY A 35 0.25 9.27 1.98
CA GLY A 35 1.57 9.49 1.40
C GLY A 35 2.47 8.26 1.53
N THR A 36 2.34 7.50 2.63
CA THR A 36 3.10 6.25 2.83
C THR A 36 2.59 5.13 1.90
N ILE A 37 1.28 5.08 1.59
CA ILE A 37 0.74 4.17 0.56
C ILE A 37 1.35 4.51 -0.80
N ASP A 38 1.33 5.79 -1.18
CA ASP A 38 1.89 6.25 -2.45
C ASP A 38 3.39 5.93 -2.55
N GLU A 39 4.15 6.17 -1.48
CA GLU A 39 5.56 5.80 -1.39
C GLU A 39 5.76 4.29 -1.58
N LEU A 40 4.97 3.43 -0.91
CA LEU A 40 5.05 1.99 -1.09
C LEU A 40 4.73 1.60 -2.53
N ASN A 41 3.70 2.18 -3.11
CA ASN A 41 3.28 1.91 -4.47
C ASN A 41 4.36 2.29 -5.49
N CYS A 42 5.00 3.45 -5.33
CA CYS A 42 6.15 3.86 -6.15
C CYS A 42 7.36 2.90 -5.99
N ASN A 43 7.65 2.46 -4.77
CA ASN A 43 8.72 1.50 -4.51
C ASN A 43 8.43 0.14 -5.17
N ILE A 44 7.19 -0.35 -5.14
CA ILE A 44 6.80 -1.58 -5.84
C ILE A 44 6.95 -1.39 -7.35
N GLY A 45 6.58 -0.24 -7.92
CA GLY A 45 6.80 0.06 -9.33
C GLY A 45 8.27 0.02 -9.73
N TYR A 46 9.18 0.50 -8.87
CA TYR A 46 10.61 0.35 -9.09
C TYR A 46 11.05 -1.12 -9.00
N LEU A 47 10.55 -1.90 -8.03
CA LEU A 47 10.81 -3.33 -7.93
C LEU A 47 10.39 -4.07 -9.22
N VAL A 48 9.21 -3.75 -9.77
CA VAL A 48 8.71 -4.28 -11.06
C VAL A 48 9.73 -4.03 -12.18
N SER A 49 10.31 -2.83 -12.25
CA SER A 49 11.31 -2.48 -13.27
C SER A 49 12.60 -3.30 -13.19
N LEU A 50 12.89 -3.90 -12.04
CA LEU A 50 14.04 -4.80 -11.83
C LEU A 50 13.75 -6.26 -12.25
N LEU A 51 12.52 -6.59 -12.65
CA LEU A 51 12.04 -7.95 -12.91
C LEU A 51 11.51 -8.19 -14.34
N PRO A 52 12.18 -7.71 -15.40
CA PRO A 52 11.61 -7.69 -16.76
C PRO A 52 11.29 -9.10 -17.31
N SER A 53 11.92 -10.14 -16.78
CA SER A 53 11.78 -11.53 -17.26
C SER A 53 10.80 -12.37 -16.43
N ASN A 54 10.35 -11.88 -15.27
CA ASN A 54 9.51 -12.64 -14.32
C ASN A 54 8.04 -12.19 -14.40
N ARG A 55 7.37 -12.51 -15.52
CA ARG A 55 6.02 -12.00 -15.82
C ARG A 55 4.97 -12.31 -14.74
N GLU A 56 5.03 -13.47 -14.11
CA GLU A 56 4.10 -13.86 -13.04
C GLU A 56 4.28 -12.96 -11.81
N ILE A 57 5.51 -12.77 -11.35
CA ILE A 57 5.82 -11.89 -10.22
C ILE A 57 5.45 -10.44 -10.55
N VAL A 58 5.74 -9.98 -11.77
CA VAL A 58 5.37 -8.64 -12.24
C VAL A 58 3.86 -8.45 -12.19
N SER A 59 3.08 -9.39 -12.76
CA SER A 59 1.62 -9.31 -12.75
C SER A 59 1.04 -9.27 -11.33
N GLU A 60 1.63 -10.02 -10.40
CA GLU A 60 1.22 -10.00 -8.99
C GLU A 60 1.54 -8.65 -8.32
N LEU A 61 2.73 -8.10 -8.55
CA LEU A 61 3.11 -6.81 -8.02
C LEU A 61 2.25 -5.66 -8.58
N GLU A 62 1.86 -5.72 -9.87
CA GLU A 62 0.93 -4.77 -10.50
C GLU A 62 -0.49 -4.88 -9.90
N HIS A 63 -0.95 -6.10 -9.58
CA HIS A 63 -2.20 -6.29 -8.85
C HIS A 63 -2.13 -5.65 -7.46
N ILE A 64 -1.05 -5.89 -6.72
CA ILE A 64 -0.80 -5.26 -5.40
C ILE A 64 -0.79 -3.73 -5.52
N GLN A 65 -0.17 -3.16 -6.56
CA GLN A 65 -0.19 -1.71 -6.80
C GLN A 65 -1.62 -1.18 -6.99
N THR A 66 -2.45 -1.92 -7.73
CA THR A 66 -3.86 -1.56 -7.94
C THR A 66 -4.63 -1.58 -6.62
N THR A 67 -4.47 -2.65 -5.82
CA THR A 67 -5.10 -2.75 -4.49
C THR A 67 -4.65 -1.63 -3.55
N LEU A 68 -3.36 -1.29 -3.52
CA LEU A 68 -2.84 -0.17 -2.73
C LEU A 68 -3.44 1.18 -3.16
N PHE A 69 -3.62 1.38 -4.46
CA PHE A 69 -4.27 2.58 -5.00
C PHE A 69 -5.73 2.69 -4.55
N GLU A 70 -6.47 1.58 -4.57
CA GLU A 70 -7.86 1.50 -4.09
C GLU A 70 -7.96 1.78 -2.58
N ILE A 71 -7.06 1.18 -1.77
CA ILE A 71 -6.95 1.47 -0.33
C ILE A 71 -6.68 2.96 -0.10
N GLY A 72 -5.75 3.56 -0.86
CA GLY A 72 -5.45 4.99 -0.79
C GLY A 72 -6.69 5.83 -1.06
N ASN A 73 -7.43 5.54 -2.12
CA ASN A 73 -8.67 6.23 -2.47
C ASN A 73 -9.73 6.10 -1.36
N GLN A 74 -9.90 4.92 -0.80
CA GLN A 74 -10.85 4.70 0.30
C GLN A 74 -10.47 5.52 1.55
N LEU A 75 -9.19 5.60 1.88
CA LEU A 75 -8.72 6.38 3.03
C LEU A 75 -8.83 7.89 2.83
N THR A 76 -8.88 8.39 1.61
CA THR A 76 -9.10 9.82 1.33
C THR A 76 -10.57 10.23 1.42
N GLN A 77 -11.49 9.27 1.46
CA GLN A 77 -12.90 9.50 1.73
C GLN A 77 -13.08 9.52 3.25
N THR A 78 -13.26 10.71 3.82
CA THR A 78 -13.61 10.80 5.25
C THR A 78 -14.96 10.09 5.44
N PRO A 79 -15.10 9.21 6.44
CA PRO A 79 -16.43 8.74 6.81
C PRO A 79 -17.25 9.99 7.09
N SER A 80 -18.37 10.17 6.40
CA SER A 80 -19.28 11.30 6.64
C SER A 80 -19.71 11.27 8.11
N SER A 81 -18.83 11.80 8.99
CA SER A 81 -19.18 12.08 10.36
C SER A 81 -20.11 13.27 10.33
N ALA A 82 -21.40 12.95 10.29
CA ALA A 82 -22.48 13.82 10.70
C ALA A 82 -22.38 15.25 10.16
N ASN A 83 -22.74 15.42 8.92
CA ASN A 83 -23.42 16.64 8.54
C ASN A 83 -24.90 16.49 8.98
N PRO A 84 -25.34 17.06 10.11
CA PRO A 84 -26.71 16.90 10.62
C PRO A 84 -27.76 17.55 9.71
N ASN A 85 -27.39 18.08 8.55
CA ASN A 85 -28.21 18.77 7.57
C ASN A 85 -28.35 18.05 6.22
N MET A 86 -28.06 16.77 6.10
CA MET A 86 -28.46 16.00 4.94
C MET A 86 -29.85 15.39 5.20
N ASN A 87 -30.88 16.03 4.62
CA ASN A 87 -32.20 15.46 4.52
C ASN A 87 -32.16 14.15 3.73
N ALA A 88 -33.01 13.19 4.14
CA ALA A 88 -33.09 11.81 3.62
C ALA A 88 -33.53 11.69 2.14
N ASN A 89 -33.33 12.70 1.31
CA ASN A 89 -33.64 12.71 -0.12
C ASN A 89 -32.46 13.32 -0.87
N GLY A 90 -31.43 12.47 -1.09
CA GLY A 90 -30.24 12.83 -1.82
C GLY A 90 -30.48 12.98 -3.31
N THR A 91 -30.66 14.19 -3.77
CA THR A 91 -30.47 14.54 -5.18
C THR A 91 -29.80 15.91 -5.24
N SER A 92 -28.52 15.97 -5.55
CA SER A 92 -27.92 17.17 -6.11
C SER A 92 -27.05 16.80 -7.29
N LEU A 93 -27.53 17.19 -8.45
CA LEU A 93 -26.81 17.21 -9.72
C LEU A 93 -25.71 18.25 -9.66
N SER A 94 -24.47 17.85 -9.90
CA SER A 94 -23.46 18.73 -10.51
C SER A 94 -22.62 17.91 -11.46
N GLU A 95 -22.84 18.17 -12.74
CA GLU A 95 -22.07 17.65 -13.86
C GLU A 95 -20.66 18.25 -13.87
N ASN A 96 -19.73 17.42 -14.34
CA ASN A 96 -18.35 17.72 -14.73
C ASN A 96 -17.28 17.64 -13.64
N THR A 97 -16.73 16.45 -13.49
CA THR A 97 -15.28 16.21 -13.64
C THR A 97 -15.00 14.70 -13.68
N GLY A 98 -14.19 14.26 -14.64
CA GLY A 98 -13.99 12.88 -15.02
C GLY A 98 -13.51 11.98 -13.90
N CYS A 99 -13.98 10.75 -13.99
CA CYS A 99 -13.50 9.55 -13.32
C CYS A 99 -13.59 9.55 -11.79
N ILE A 100 -14.80 9.70 -11.25
CA ILE A 100 -15.13 9.27 -9.89
C ILE A 100 -16.20 8.20 -10.03
N ILE A 101 -15.86 6.95 -9.82
CA ILE A 101 -16.82 5.87 -9.67
C ILE A 101 -17.46 6.05 -8.29
N ASN A 102 -18.56 6.79 -8.23
CA ASN A 102 -19.39 6.88 -7.05
C ASN A 102 -20.25 5.62 -6.96
N HIS A 103 -19.81 4.63 -6.17
CA HIS A 103 -20.66 3.54 -5.73
C HIS A 103 -21.06 3.77 -4.27
N PRO A 104 -22.37 3.83 -3.91
CA PRO A 104 -22.82 4.02 -2.54
C PRO A 104 -22.53 2.84 -1.61
N ASP A 105 -22.04 1.71 -2.13
CA ASP A 105 -21.67 0.51 -1.39
C ASP A 105 -20.14 0.27 -1.37
N ASN A 106 -19.32 1.31 -1.47
CA ASN A 106 -17.87 1.20 -1.68
C ASN A 106 -17.10 0.86 -0.40
N GLN A 107 -17.47 -0.24 0.27
CA GLN A 107 -16.51 -0.99 1.08
C GLN A 107 -15.98 -2.13 0.21
N HIS A 108 -14.86 -1.87 -0.50
CA HIS A 108 -14.16 -2.94 -1.19
C HIS A 108 -13.80 -4.02 -0.16
N ASN A 109 -14.17 -5.25 -0.46
CA ASN A 109 -13.86 -6.39 0.39
C ASN A 109 -12.48 -6.93 0.05
N TYR A 110 -11.45 -6.53 0.79
CA TYR A 110 -10.07 -7.00 0.60
C TYR A 110 -9.81 -8.41 1.12
N THR A 111 -10.82 -9.13 1.59
CA THR A 111 -10.64 -10.51 2.07
C THR A 111 -10.10 -11.45 0.99
N PRO A 112 -10.54 -11.40 -0.28
CA PRO A 112 -9.94 -12.20 -1.35
C PRO A 112 -8.47 -11.88 -1.59
N ASP A 113 -8.07 -10.60 -1.48
CA ASP A 113 -6.68 -10.16 -1.67
C ASP A 113 -5.79 -10.64 -0.52
N VAL A 114 -6.30 -10.66 0.71
CA VAL A 114 -5.60 -11.25 1.86
C VAL A 114 -5.37 -12.74 1.63
N SER A 115 -6.42 -13.50 1.25
CA SER A 115 -6.32 -14.94 1.00
C SER A 115 -5.37 -15.25 -0.16
N ARG A 116 -5.32 -14.39 -1.19
CA ARG A 116 -4.37 -14.50 -2.30
C ARG A 116 -2.93 -14.35 -1.81
N LEU A 117 -2.63 -13.34 -0.99
CA LEU A 117 -1.29 -13.16 -0.43
C LEU A 117 -0.88 -14.35 0.45
N GLU A 118 -1.80 -14.88 1.27
CA GLU A 118 -1.55 -16.06 2.09
C GLU A 118 -1.19 -17.29 1.25
N LEU A 119 -1.96 -17.54 0.18
CA LEU A 119 -1.66 -18.61 -0.76
C LEU A 119 -0.27 -18.46 -1.40
N LEU A 120 0.06 -17.27 -1.89
CA LEU A 120 1.36 -16.99 -2.50
C LEU A 120 2.52 -17.15 -1.52
N ILE A 121 2.32 -16.81 -0.25
CA ILE A 121 3.30 -17.03 0.81
C ILE A 121 3.51 -18.51 1.02
N ASP A 122 2.43 -19.28 1.20
CA ASP A 122 2.51 -20.72 1.48
C ASP A 122 3.15 -21.49 0.32
N GLU A 123 2.74 -21.20 -0.92
CA GLU A 123 3.33 -21.83 -2.13
C GLU A 123 4.81 -21.49 -2.25
N THR A 124 5.19 -20.23 -2.02
CA THR A 124 6.59 -19.81 -2.12
C THR A 124 7.43 -20.42 -1.01
N ASP A 125 6.93 -20.46 0.23
CA ASP A 125 7.71 -21.04 1.36
C ASP A 125 7.93 -22.52 1.18
N ALA A 126 6.98 -23.25 0.56
CA ALA A 126 7.13 -24.67 0.25
C ALA A 126 8.26 -24.95 -0.78
N GLU A 127 8.60 -23.99 -1.63
CA GLU A 127 9.68 -24.10 -2.63
C GLU A 127 11.06 -23.76 -2.05
N LEU A 128 11.10 -23.01 -0.93
CA LEU A 128 12.32 -22.45 -0.39
C LEU A 128 12.95 -23.33 0.71
N PRO A 129 14.26 -23.27 0.90
CA PRO A 129 14.90 -23.91 2.05
C PRO A 129 14.34 -23.37 3.38
N GLU A 130 14.23 -24.25 4.37
CA GLU A 130 13.73 -23.87 5.70
C GLU A 130 14.55 -22.71 6.31
N LEU A 131 13.85 -21.71 6.83
CA LEU A 131 14.47 -20.56 7.47
C LEU A 131 14.85 -20.88 8.93
N ARG A 132 16.13 -21.12 9.19
CA ARG A 132 16.63 -21.47 10.54
C ARG A 132 17.28 -20.32 11.31
N SER A 133 17.54 -19.20 10.64
CA SER A 133 18.25 -18.05 11.20
C SER A 133 17.74 -16.76 10.62
N PHE A 134 18.00 -15.62 11.27
CA PHE A 134 17.76 -14.33 10.66
C PHE A 134 18.65 -14.13 9.44
N ILE A 135 18.08 -13.57 8.37
CA ILE A 135 18.82 -13.21 7.16
C ILE A 135 19.10 -11.71 7.16
N LEU A 136 20.26 -11.34 6.62
CA LEU A 136 20.57 -9.95 6.30
C LEU A 136 19.85 -9.58 5.00
N PRO A 137 19.07 -8.48 4.99
CA PRO A 137 18.49 -7.96 3.77
C PRO A 137 19.57 -7.69 2.71
N GLY A 138 19.44 -8.28 1.52
CA GLY A 138 20.44 -8.15 0.49
C GLY A 138 20.33 -9.26 -0.56
N GLY A 139 21.40 -9.44 -1.33
CA GLY A 139 21.47 -10.39 -2.44
C GLY A 139 21.38 -9.70 -3.79
N THR A 140 20.47 -10.14 -4.66
CA THR A 140 20.23 -9.46 -5.94
C THR A 140 19.66 -8.06 -5.73
N PRO A 141 19.78 -7.14 -6.71
CA PRO A 141 19.16 -5.82 -6.62
C PRO A 141 17.65 -5.91 -6.36
N ALA A 142 16.94 -6.83 -7.02
CA ALA A 142 15.50 -7.02 -6.85
C ALA A 142 15.17 -7.56 -5.44
N SER A 143 15.91 -8.55 -4.94
CA SER A 143 15.75 -9.06 -3.57
C SER A 143 15.99 -7.97 -2.53
N ALA A 144 17.10 -7.25 -2.63
CA ALA A 144 17.43 -6.16 -1.72
C ALA A 144 16.33 -5.09 -1.72
N TYR A 145 15.77 -4.77 -2.89
CA TYR A 145 14.72 -3.78 -3.02
C TYR A 145 13.36 -4.29 -2.51
N ALA A 146 13.05 -5.57 -2.66
CA ALA A 146 11.86 -6.16 -2.03
C ALA A 146 11.92 -6.01 -0.49
N HIS A 147 13.09 -6.11 0.12
CA HIS A 147 13.26 -5.80 1.54
C HIS A 147 13.05 -4.32 1.88
N VAL A 148 13.38 -3.38 0.98
CA VAL A 148 13.04 -1.96 1.13
C VAL A 148 11.51 -1.79 1.10
N CYS A 149 10.83 -2.35 0.10
CA CYS A 149 9.37 -2.35 0.01
C CYS A 149 8.72 -2.91 1.28
N ARG A 150 9.24 -4.03 1.80
CA ARG A 150 8.79 -4.61 3.07
C ARG A 150 8.94 -3.64 4.25
N ALA A 151 10.06 -2.94 4.35
CA ALA A 151 10.27 -1.99 5.44
C ALA A 151 9.33 -0.79 5.37
N VAL A 152 9.06 -0.27 4.15
CA VAL A 152 8.06 0.77 3.89
C VAL A 152 6.65 0.27 4.20
N CYS A 153 6.30 -0.96 3.78
CA CYS A 153 5.03 -1.60 4.09
C CYS A 153 4.77 -1.69 5.61
N ARG A 154 5.77 -2.09 6.40
CA ARG A 154 5.69 -2.09 7.87
C ARG A 154 5.59 -0.68 8.47
N ARG A 155 6.11 0.34 7.81
CA ARG A 155 5.89 1.74 8.21
C ARG A 155 4.44 2.13 7.94
N LEU A 156 3.88 1.78 6.76
CA LEU A 156 2.49 1.99 6.42
C LEU A 156 1.56 1.34 7.46
N GLU A 157 1.80 0.09 7.83
CA GLU A 157 1.04 -0.61 8.88
C GLU A 157 0.96 0.23 10.17
N ARG A 158 2.09 0.73 10.65
CA ARG A 158 2.13 1.59 11.85
C ARG A 158 1.39 2.92 11.65
N CYS A 159 1.38 3.49 10.43
CA CYS A 159 0.60 4.70 10.13
C CYS A 159 -0.91 4.40 10.18
N LEU A 160 -1.34 3.27 9.61
CA LEU A 160 -2.74 2.85 9.64
C LEU A 160 -3.23 2.53 11.05
N VAL A 161 -2.41 1.88 11.87
CA VAL A 161 -2.73 1.62 13.28
C VAL A 161 -2.92 2.95 14.04
N ARG A 162 -2.00 3.91 13.91
CA ARG A 162 -2.18 5.24 14.54
C ARG A 162 -3.42 5.96 14.02
N LEU A 163 -3.69 5.89 12.71
CA LEU A 163 -4.88 6.48 12.12
C LEU A 163 -6.16 5.85 12.67
N SER A 164 -6.16 4.53 12.94
CA SER A 164 -7.30 3.81 13.49
C SER A 164 -7.67 4.24 14.92
N ASP A 165 -6.74 4.83 15.67
CA ASP A 165 -7.00 5.43 16.99
C ASP A 165 -7.78 6.76 16.86
N ARG A 166 -7.81 7.37 15.68
CA ARG A 166 -8.44 8.68 15.43
C ARG A 166 -9.74 8.59 14.65
N ARG A 167 -9.84 7.66 13.72
CA ARG A 167 -11.02 7.45 12.91
C ARG A 167 -11.12 6.01 12.42
N PRO A 168 -12.30 5.57 11.99
CA PRO A 168 -12.47 4.22 11.47
C PRO A 168 -11.54 3.94 10.26
N VAL A 169 -10.74 2.88 10.38
CA VAL A 169 -9.98 2.25 9.30
C VAL A 169 -10.49 0.81 9.18
N PRO A 170 -10.89 0.34 8.00
CA PRO A 170 -11.34 -1.05 7.87
C PRO A 170 -10.28 -2.03 8.34
N HIS A 171 -10.62 -2.91 9.27
CA HIS A 171 -9.65 -3.83 9.87
C HIS A 171 -8.98 -4.74 8.83
N VAL A 172 -9.72 -5.13 7.78
CA VAL A 172 -9.19 -5.94 6.68
C VAL A 172 -8.05 -5.24 5.93
N VAL A 173 -8.03 -3.90 5.87
CA VAL A 173 -6.91 -3.12 5.28
C VAL A 173 -5.64 -3.28 6.12
N ILE A 174 -5.76 -3.25 7.45
CA ILE A 174 -4.61 -3.48 8.33
C ILE A 174 -4.09 -4.92 8.19
N ILE A 175 -5.00 -5.90 8.10
CA ILE A 175 -4.64 -7.31 7.84
C ILE A 175 -3.92 -7.43 6.50
N TYR A 176 -4.45 -6.82 5.44
CA TYR A 176 -3.86 -6.86 4.11
C TYR A 176 -2.41 -6.32 4.12
N VAL A 177 -2.20 -5.14 4.69
CA VAL A 177 -0.86 -4.51 4.74
C VAL A 177 0.11 -5.33 5.60
N ASN A 178 -0.36 -5.92 6.70
CA ASN A 178 0.45 -6.84 7.50
C ASN A 178 0.87 -8.05 6.65
N ARG A 179 -0.07 -8.72 5.97
CA ARG A 179 0.20 -9.88 5.12
C ARG A 179 1.07 -9.52 3.92
N LEU A 180 0.90 -8.34 3.34
CA LEU A 180 1.76 -7.83 2.26
C LEU A 180 3.22 -7.72 2.71
N SER A 181 3.47 -7.33 3.98
CA SER A 181 4.84 -7.29 4.50
C SER A 181 5.49 -8.69 4.56
N ASP A 182 4.71 -9.72 4.86
CA ASP A 182 5.19 -11.12 4.88
C ASP A 182 5.43 -11.64 3.46
N TYR A 183 4.54 -11.32 2.53
CA TYR A 183 4.73 -11.63 1.11
C TYR A 183 6.00 -10.99 0.55
N LEU A 184 6.26 -9.72 0.81
CA LEU A 184 7.47 -9.03 0.35
C LEU A 184 8.76 -9.63 0.96
N PHE A 185 8.67 -10.20 2.16
CA PHE A 185 9.78 -10.94 2.75
C PHE A 185 10.06 -12.24 2.01
N ILE A 186 9.03 -13.06 1.79
CA ILE A 186 9.21 -14.35 1.11
C ILE A 186 9.59 -14.15 -0.36
N LEU A 187 9.05 -13.12 -1.02
CA LEU A 187 9.43 -12.73 -2.37
C LEU A 187 10.92 -12.38 -2.46
N ALA A 188 11.46 -11.62 -1.51
CA ALA A 188 12.88 -11.29 -1.49
C ALA A 188 13.75 -12.57 -1.43
N ARG A 189 13.35 -13.57 -0.64
CA ARG A 189 13.99 -14.88 -0.58
C ARG A 189 13.89 -15.63 -1.91
N LYS A 190 12.68 -15.66 -2.50
CA LYS A 190 12.43 -16.31 -3.80
C LYS A 190 13.32 -15.73 -4.90
N LEU A 191 13.48 -14.40 -4.94
CA LEU A 191 14.32 -13.73 -5.92
C LEU A 191 15.80 -14.11 -5.79
N ASN A 192 16.33 -14.22 -4.58
CA ASN A 192 17.69 -14.75 -4.35
C ASN A 192 17.80 -16.22 -4.75
N PHE A 193 16.78 -17.02 -4.44
CA PHE A 193 16.77 -18.45 -4.77
C PHE A 193 16.77 -18.71 -6.29
N ILE A 194 15.95 -17.97 -7.04
CA ILE A 194 15.90 -18.04 -8.52
C ILE A 194 17.29 -17.74 -9.12
N ASP A 195 17.96 -16.70 -8.62
CA ASP A 195 19.28 -16.28 -9.11
C ASP A 195 20.44 -17.04 -8.45
N LYS A 196 20.14 -18.04 -7.61
CA LYS A 196 21.11 -18.88 -6.89
C LYS A 196 22.10 -18.07 -6.04
N ILE A 197 21.64 -16.94 -5.49
CA ILE A 197 22.42 -16.12 -4.56
C ILE A 197 22.16 -16.61 -3.13
N PRO A 198 23.19 -17.06 -2.38
CA PRO A 198 23.00 -17.52 -1.02
C PRO A 198 22.60 -16.40 -0.07
N GLU A 199 21.63 -16.67 0.80
CA GLU A 199 21.24 -15.75 1.86
C GLU A 199 22.34 -15.63 2.92
N LYS A 200 22.68 -14.42 3.31
CA LYS A 200 23.60 -14.18 4.43
C LYS A 200 22.83 -14.28 5.74
N THR A 201 23.16 -15.24 6.57
CA THR A 201 22.50 -15.44 7.86
C THR A 201 23.30 -14.81 9.01
N ILE A 202 22.58 -14.37 10.03
CA ILE A 202 23.16 -13.95 11.31
C ILE A 202 22.93 -15.08 12.29
N ALA A 203 23.98 -15.57 12.93
CA ALA A 203 23.86 -16.52 14.02
C ALA A 203 22.96 -15.92 15.11
N LYS A 204 21.98 -16.69 15.61
CA LYS A 204 21.22 -16.30 16.79
C LYS A 204 22.21 -16.17 17.95
N THR A 205 22.57 -14.95 18.31
CA THR A 205 23.19 -14.71 19.62
C THR A 205 22.06 -14.78 20.63
N CYS A 206 21.74 -16.01 21.07
CA CYS A 206 20.96 -16.17 22.29
C CYS A 206 21.83 -15.64 23.43
N ARG A 207 21.49 -14.47 23.96
CA ARG A 207 21.84 -14.07 25.33
C ARG A 207 20.65 -14.31 26.22
#